data_aa9fd22f42cf0e8a78b72c27be1a88c9
#
_entry.id   aa9fd22f42cf0e8a78b72c27be1a88c9
#
_cell.length_a   1.000
_cell.length_b   1.000
_cell.length_c   1.000
_cell.angle_alpha   90.00
_cell.angle_beta   90.00
_cell.angle_gamma   90.00
#
_symmetry.space_group_name_H-M   'P 1'
#
loop_
_entity.id
_entity.type
_entity.pdbx_description
1 polymer ?
#
loop_
_entity_poly.entity_id
_entity_poly.type
_entity_poly.pdbx_seq_one_letter_code
_entity_poly.pdbx_strand_id
1 'polypeptide(L)'
;MKERKHKRKLNHVLILTSDAADANVKQFRIRAWLVEVIVIMLCILIGGVIGYFIYEGQLWENAGRRSHEQVVALEEENKTLAEQNSKLESQVTEQAEEIQILSDTVSQKVQSENELSATLEKQCLPTEFPLTGSASMEEVTEGEPMCIFHASVGTTVVAAASGTVMAVNDDETYGHSVWVDHGNGYITIYRNKGDATVAAGDSVVQGTTLFVIGEDNADLGYQMQKDGSYINPIDMLAISG
;
A
#
# COMPACT_ATOMS: atom_id res chain seq x y z
N MET A 1 2.26 96.21 -74.23
CA MET A 1 2.36 95.14 -75.27
C MET A 1 2.81 93.88 -74.50
N LYS A 2 1.90 92.87 -74.35
CA LYS A 2 2.15 91.57 -73.74
C LYS A 2 2.37 90.54 -74.81
N GLU A 3 3.62 90.06 -74.97
CA GLU A 3 3.92 88.93 -75.89
C GLU A 3 3.31 87.60 -75.34
N ARG A 4 2.44 87.01 -76.13
CA ARG A 4 1.92 85.65 -75.93
C ARG A 4 2.92 84.66 -76.53
N LYS A 5 3.69 84.00 -75.68
CA LYS A 5 4.50 82.83 -76.05
C LYS A 5 3.59 81.67 -76.46
N HIS A 6 3.56 81.27 -77.68
CA HIS A 6 2.94 80.07 -78.17
C HIS A 6 3.78 78.84 -77.78
N LYS A 7 3.28 78.08 -76.84
CA LYS A 7 3.84 76.77 -76.58
C LYS A 7 3.51 75.83 -77.74
N ARG A 8 4.53 75.49 -78.54
CA ARG A 8 4.45 74.37 -79.51
C ARG A 8 4.17 73.08 -78.80
N LYS A 9 3.02 72.44 -79.05
CA LYS A 9 2.70 71.10 -78.63
C LYS A 9 3.47 70.11 -79.51
N LEU A 10 4.52 69.46 -78.91
CA LEU A 10 5.24 68.36 -79.58
C LEU A 10 4.29 67.16 -79.70
N ASN A 11 3.91 66.80 -80.98
CA ASN A 11 3.26 65.54 -81.25
C ASN A 11 4.31 64.49 -81.54
N HIS A 12 4.50 63.47 -80.71
CA HIS A 12 5.38 62.37 -81.02
C HIS A 12 4.62 61.33 -81.89
N VAL A 13 5.22 60.95 -83.02
CA VAL A 13 4.74 59.88 -83.87
C VAL A 13 5.58 58.63 -83.64
N LEU A 14 4.97 57.60 -83.12
CA LEU A 14 5.63 56.32 -82.96
C LEU A 14 5.32 55.50 -84.24
N ILE A 15 6.33 55.17 -85.03
CA ILE A 15 6.25 54.31 -86.19
C ILE A 15 6.65 52.90 -85.75
N LEU A 16 5.70 52.00 -85.67
CA LEU A 16 5.94 50.57 -85.48
C LEU A 16 6.06 49.92 -86.86
N THR A 17 7.29 49.53 -87.26
CA THR A 17 7.48 48.72 -88.46
C THR A 17 7.33 47.26 -88.09
N SER A 18 6.33 46.58 -88.63
CA SER A 18 6.19 45.13 -88.63
C SER A 18 6.96 44.56 -89.77
N ASP A 19 7.81 43.59 -89.58
CA ASP A 19 8.69 42.94 -90.58
C ASP A 19 7.94 41.82 -91.33
N ALA A 20 6.72 42.04 -91.72
CA ALA A 20 5.97 41.15 -92.61
C ALA A 20 5.82 41.81 -93.95
N ALA A 21 6.00 41.08 -95.04
CA ALA A 21 6.10 41.46 -96.45
C ALA A 21 4.88 42.11 -97.05
N ASP A 22 4.03 42.75 -96.28
CA ASP A 22 2.91 43.57 -96.77
C ASP A 22 3.04 45.01 -96.28
N ALA A 23 3.29 45.89 -97.21
CA ALA A 23 3.55 47.34 -97.05
C ALA A 23 2.28 48.11 -96.62
N ASN A 24 1.69 47.81 -95.54
CA ASN A 24 0.62 48.58 -94.92
C ASN A 24 1.07 49.19 -93.57
N VAL A 25 1.68 50.37 -93.68
CA VAL A 25 2.14 51.14 -92.49
C VAL A 25 0.92 51.80 -91.85
N LYS A 26 0.44 51.22 -90.77
CA LYS A 26 -0.59 51.86 -89.92
C LYS A 26 0.07 52.89 -89.02
N GLN A 27 -0.15 54.17 -89.30
CA GLN A 27 0.31 55.28 -88.49
C GLN A 27 -0.63 55.49 -87.27
N PHE A 28 -0.17 55.24 -86.05
CA PHE A 28 -0.90 55.60 -84.86
C PHE A 28 -0.41 56.95 -84.35
N ARG A 29 -1.28 57.94 -84.30
CA ARG A 29 -1.01 59.26 -83.70
C ARG A 29 -1.37 59.17 -82.19
N ILE A 30 -0.39 59.05 -81.29
CA ILE A 30 -0.61 59.08 -79.89
C ILE A 30 -0.27 60.48 -79.34
N ARG A 31 -1.18 61.07 -78.56
CA ARG A 31 -0.95 62.38 -77.95
C ARG A 31 0.09 62.19 -76.81
N ALA A 32 1.05 63.08 -76.67
CA ALA A 32 2.18 62.98 -75.69
C ALA A 32 1.69 62.72 -74.28
N TRP A 33 0.58 63.32 -73.83
CA TRP A 33 0.03 63.10 -72.51
C TRP A 33 -0.47 61.65 -72.28
N LEU A 34 -0.91 60.92 -73.32
CA LEU A 34 -1.33 59.54 -73.23
C LEU A 34 -0.12 58.61 -72.89
N VAL A 35 1.04 58.88 -73.43
CA VAL A 35 2.26 58.17 -73.17
C VAL A 35 2.65 58.33 -71.68
N GLU A 36 2.58 59.58 -71.16
CA GLU A 36 2.82 59.87 -69.78
C GLU A 36 1.88 59.08 -68.81
N VAL A 37 0.56 59.08 -69.17
CA VAL A 37 -0.43 58.31 -68.38
C VAL A 37 -0.16 56.82 -68.42
N ILE A 38 0.20 56.25 -69.60
CA ILE A 38 0.52 54.82 -69.71
C ILE A 38 1.73 54.47 -68.93
N VAL A 39 2.78 55.30 -68.93
CA VAL A 39 3.99 55.06 -68.10
C VAL A 39 3.68 55.13 -66.57
N ILE A 40 2.87 56.08 -66.13
CA ILE A 40 2.43 56.17 -64.74
C ILE A 40 1.63 54.95 -64.36
N MET A 41 0.66 54.51 -65.19
CA MET A 41 -0.13 53.32 -64.94
C MET A 41 0.75 52.07 -64.86
N LEU A 42 1.77 51.97 -65.72
CA LEU A 42 2.71 50.83 -65.69
C LEU A 42 3.58 50.84 -64.49
N CYS A 43 4.04 52.02 -64.01
CA CYS A 43 4.77 52.17 -62.76
C CYS A 43 3.94 51.78 -61.54
N ILE A 44 2.65 52.12 -61.48
CA ILE A 44 1.72 51.77 -60.41
C ILE A 44 1.48 50.25 -60.47
N LEU A 45 1.29 49.64 -61.63
CA LEU A 45 1.14 48.20 -61.76
C LEU A 45 2.41 47.43 -61.24
N ILE A 46 3.59 47.84 -61.66
CA ILE A 46 4.86 47.25 -61.23
C ILE A 46 5.04 47.45 -59.74
N GLY A 47 4.79 48.64 -59.21
CA GLY A 47 4.85 48.90 -57.75
C GLY A 47 3.86 48.07 -56.96
N GLY A 48 2.66 47.86 -57.45
CA GLY A 48 1.63 47.01 -56.85
C GLY A 48 2.04 45.52 -56.82
N VAL A 49 2.62 45.02 -57.92
CA VAL A 49 3.12 43.63 -57.99
C VAL A 49 4.29 43.43 -57.02
N ILE A 50 5.25 44.36 -57.01
CA ILE A 50 6.38 44.26 -56.06
C ILE A 50 5.89 44.35 -54.62
N GLY A 51 4.99 45.26 -54.30
CA GLY A 51 4.37 45.37 -52.98
C GLY A 51 3.66 44.10 -52.54
N TYR A 52 2.93 43.46 -53.44
CA TYR A 52 2.26 42.18 -53.20
C TYR A 52 3.26 41.06 -52.88
N PHE A 53 4.31 40.90 -53.66
CA PHE A 53 5.35 39.89 -53.38
C PHE A 53 6.09 40.12 -52.07
N ILE A 54 6.38 41.37 -51.71
CA ILE A 54 7.01 41.69 -50.41
C ILE A 54 6.05 41.35 -49.26
N TYR A 55 4.78 41.67 -49.37
CA TYR A 55 3.78 41.37 -48.36
C TYR A 55 3.58 39.86 -48.20
N GLU A 56 3.47 39.13 -49.27
CA GLU A 56 3.36 37.66 -49.24
C GLU A 56 4.61 37.01 -48.67
N GLY A 57 5.79 37.48 -49.01
CA GLY A 57 7.05 37.00 -48.41
C GLY A 57 7.12 37.21 -46.91
N GLN A 58 6.67 38.34 -46.38
CA GLN A 58 6.61 38.59 -44.96
C GLN A 58 5.60 37.67 -44.21
N LEU A 59 4.47 37.37 -44.85
CA LEU A 59 3.51 36.43 -44.28
C LEU A 59 4.07 35.03 -44.13
N TRP A 60 4.77 34.55 -45.17
CA TRP A 60 5.43 33.24 -45.14
C TRP A 60 6.56 33.17 -44.09
N GLU A 61 7.37 34.21 -43.98
CA GLU A 61 8.46 34.28 -42.98
C GLU A 61 7.90 34.31 -41.57
N ASN A 62 6.84 35.08 -41.31
CA ASN A 62 6.18 35.12 -40.00
C ASN A 62 5.47 33.80 -39.65
N ALA A 63 4.86 33.14 -40.61
CA ALA A 63 4.27 31.83 -40.43
C ALA A 63 5.35 30.78 -40.11
N GLY A 64 6.46 30.78 -40.82
CA GLY A 64 7.60 29.91 -40.60
C GLY A 64 8.22 30.10 -39.21
N ARG A 65 8.40 31.34 -38.77
CA ARG A 65 8.92 31.62 -37.41
C ARG A 65 7.99 31.09 -36.30
N ARG A 66 6.68 31.35 -36.41
CA ARG A 66 5.70 30.83 -35.43
C ARG A 66 5.68 29.31 -35.40
N SER A 67 5.74 28.66 -36.55
CA SER A 67 5.81 27.21 -36.62
C SER A 67 7.10 26.68 -35.99
N HIS A 68 8.25 27.31 -36.21
CA HIS A 68 9.50 26.92 -35.60
C HIS A 68 9.51 27.14 -34.07
N GLU A 69 8.99 28.25 -33.60
CA GLU A 69 8.83 28.54 -32.15
C GLU A 69 7.93 27.49 -31.47
N GLN A 70 6.84 27.08 -32.13
CA GLN A 70 5.96 26.03 -31.62
C GLN A 70 6.66 24.66 -31.58
N VAL A 71 7.45 24.32 -32.58
CA VAL A 71 8.20 23.05 -32.57
C VAL A 71 9.22 23.04 -31.44
N VAL A 72 9.99 24.11 -31.26
CA VAL A 72 10.95 24.20 -30.16
C VAL A 72 10.26 24.12 -28.81
N ALA A 73 9.13 24.82 -28.62
CA ALA A 73 8.38 24.76 -27.37
C ALA A 73 7.84 23.36 -27.07
N LEU A 74 7.32 22.66 -28.10
CA LEU A 74 6.85 21.28 -27.96
C LEU A 74 7.98 20.29 -27.71
N GLU A 75 9.16 20.49 -28.30
CA GLU A 75 10.35 19.68 -28.01
C GLU A 75 10.81 19.83 -26.54
N GLU A 76 10.80 21.06 -26.04
CA GLU A 76 11.14 21.34 -24.63
C GLU A 76 10.11 20.75 -23.67
N GLU A 77 8.81 20.87 -23.99
CA GLU A 77 7.73 20.24 -23.22
C GLU A 77 7.84 18.71 -23.23
N ASN A 78 8.10 18.10 -24.37
CA ASN A 78 8.32 16.68 -24.48
C ASN A 78 9.53 16.20 -23.66
N LYS A 79 10.63 16.98 -23.65
CA LYS A 79 11.81 16.69 -22.86
C LYS A 79 11.48 16.76 -21.37
N THR A 80 10.77 17.79 -20.92
CA THR A 80 10.37 17.92 -19.50
C THR A 80 9.41 16.81 -19.07
N LEU A 81 8.48 16.42 -19.93
CA LEU A 81 7.57 15.29 -19.68
C LEU A 81 8.32 13.96 -19.62
N ALA A 82 9.31 13.75 -20.47
CA ALA A 82 10.15 12.54 -20.43
C ALA A 82 10.97 12.46 -19.13
N GLU A 83 11.54 13.58 -18.68
CA GLU A 83 12.24 13.66 -17.39
C GLU A 83 11.30 13.41 -16.20
N GLN A 84 10.09 13.97 -16.24
CA GLN A 84 9.07 13.71 -15.21
C GLN A 84 8.62 12.25 -15.18
N ASN A 85 8.39 11.64 -16.33
CA ASN A 85 8.04 10.23 -16.43
C ASN A 85 9.13 9.33 -15.87
N SER A 86 10.40 9.58 -16.25
CA SER A 86 11.53 8.82 -15.71
C SER A 86 11.65 8.94 -14.19
N LYS A 87 11.41 10.14 -13.64
CA LYS A 87 11.40 10.36 -12.20
C LYS A 87 10.25 9.64 -11.52
N LEU A 88 9.05 9.68 -12.11
CA LEU A 88 7.88 8.96 -11.59
C LEU A 88 8.08 7.45 -11.62
N GLU A 89 8.66 6.91 -12.69
CA GLU A 89 9.00 5.49 -12.79
C GLU A 89 9.98 5.06 -11.70
N SER A 90 11.00 5.88 -11.43
CA SER A 90 11.94 5.63 -10.32
C SER A 90 11.23 5.62 -8.96
N GLN A 91 10.35 6.59 -8.72
CA GLN A 91 9.58 6.66 -7.47
C GLN A 91 8.63 5.48 -7.31
N VAL A 92 7.95 5.07 -8.37
CA VAL A 92 7.07 3.89 -8.35
C VAL A 92 7.87 2.62 -8.04
N THR A 93 9.06 2.47 -8.62
CA THR A 93 9.93 1.33 -8.36
C THR A 93 10.40 1.31 -6.91
N GLU A 94 10.86 2.45 -6.39
CA GLU A 94 11.28 2.59 -4.99
C GLU A 94 10.16 2.27 -4.01
N GLN A 95 8.96 2.82 -4.26
CA GLN A 95 7.79 2.53 -3.43
C GLN A 95 7.35 1.07 -3.51
N ALA A 96 7.47 0.43 -4.68
CA ALA A 96 7.16 -0.98 -4.84
C ALA A 96 8.11 -1.87 -4.03
N GLU A 97 9.41 -1.55 -4.01
CA GLU A 97 10.41 -2.24 -3.17
C GLU A 97 10.12 -2.03 -1.68
N GLU A 98 9.79 -0.82 -1.25
CA GLU A 98 9.44 -0.51 0.14
C GLU A 98 8.18 -1.28 0.59
N ILE A 99 7.14 -1.31 -0.25
CA ILE A 99 5.92 -2.09 0.01
C ILE A 99 6.24 -3.59 0.13
N GLN A 100 7.12 -4.12 -0.72
CA GLN A 100 7.53 -5.52 -0.66
C GLN A 100 8.22 -5.84 0.67
N ILE A 101 9.20 -5.03 1.07
CA ILE A 101 9.92 -5.20 2.35
C ILE A 101 8.96 -5.11 3.54
N LEU A 102 8.05 -4.15 3.52
CA LEU A 102 7.06 -3.99 4.58
C LEU A 102 6.10 -5.18 4.65
N SER A 103 5.63 -5.67 3.51
CA SER A 103 4.76 -6.85 3.40
C SER A 103 5.44 -8.10 3.96
N ASP A 104 6.70 -8.33 3.61
CA ASP A 104 7.47 -9.46 4.10
C ASP A 104 7.70 -9.36 5.62
N THR A 105 8.00 -8.16 6.13
CA THR A 105 8.19 -7.91 7.57
C THR A 105 6.88 -8.13 8.35
N VAL A 106 5.75 -7.65 7.84
CA VAL A 106 4.43 -7.86 8.45
C VAL A 106 4.08 -9.35 8.46
N SER A 107 4.33 -10.06 7.36
CA SER A 107 4.07 -11.49 7.25
C SER A 107 4.88 -12.30 8.25
N GLN A 108 6.17 -12.00 8.40
CA GLN A 108 7.04 -12.63 9.41
C GLN A 108 6.56 -12.35 10.83
N LYS A 109 6.17 -11.11 11.12
CA LYS A 109 5.65 -10.73 12.43
C LYS A 109 4.36 -11.47 12.78
N VAL A 110 3.40 -11.53 11.85
CA VAL A 110 2.14 -12.26 12.03
C VAL A 110 2.40 -13.76 12.26
N GLN A 111 3.32 -14.35 11.50
CA GLN A 111 3.69 -15.75 11.70
C GLN A 111 4.31 -15.98 13.08
N SER A 112 5.24 -15.14 13.51
CA SER A 112 5.86 -15.20 14.83
C SER A 112 4.85 -15.03 15.97
N GLU A 113 3.90 -14.11 15.83
CA GLU A 113 2.81 -13.93 16.81
C GLU A 113 1.87 -15.14 16.86
N ASN A 114 1.55 -15.76 15.73
CA ASN A 114 0.74 -16.97 15.68
C ASN A 114 1.44 -18.17 16.33
N GLU A 115 2.75 -18.34 16.06
CA GLU A 115 3.55 -19.40 16.67
C GLU A 115 3.66 -19.23 18.19
N LEU A 116 3.88 -17.99 18.64
CA LEU A 116 3.91 -17.66 20.08
C LEU A 116 2.55 -17.92 20.72
N SER A 117 1.47 -17.48 20.11
CA SER A 117 0.11 -17.70 20.60
C SER A 117 -0.21 -19.20 20.70
N ALA A 118 0.10 -19.98 19.66
CA ALA A 118 -0.10 -21.42 19.68
C ALA A 118 0.74 -22.13 20.76
N THR A 119 1.94 -21.62 21.02
CA THR A 119 2.80 -22.14 22.10
C THR A 119 2.24 -21.83 23.47
N LEU A 120 1.79 -20.59 23.67
CA LEU A 120 1.13 -20.17 24.93
C LEU A 120 -0.17 -20.95 25.16
N GLU A 121 -0.97 -21.15 24.14
CA GLU A 121 -2.19 -21.96 24.25
C GLU A 121 -1.89 -23.39 24.70
N LYS A 122 -0.84 -24.03 24.14
CA LYS A 122 -0.40 -25.36 24.59
C LYS A 122 0.06 -25.37 26.01
N GLN A 123 0.81 -24.36 26.47
CA GLN A 123 1.31 -24.27 27.85
C GLN A 123 0.20 -24.01 28.87
N CYS A 124 -0.88 -23.36 28.43
CA CYS A 124 -2.04 -23.07 29.28
C CYS A 124 -3.10 -24.18 29.24
N LEU A 125 -2.95 -25.20 28.38
CA LEU A 125 -3.89 -26.30 28.30
C LEU A 125 -3.59 -27.32 29.40
N PRO A 126 -4.51 -27.57 30.36
CA PRO A 126 -4.24 -28.43 31.53
C PRO A 126 -4.37 -29.92 31.19
N THR A 127 -3.45 -30.41 30.35
CA THR A 127 -3.44 -31.80 29.87
C THR A 127 -2.46 -32.68 30.63
N GLU A 128 -1.56 -32.09 31.41
CA GLU A 128 -0.56 -32.87 32.15
C GLU A 128 -1.14 -33.53 33.37
N PHE A 129 -0.59 -34.69 33.74
CA PHE A 129 -0.99 -35.44 34.92
C PHE A 129 -0.64 -34.65 36.20
N PRO A 130 -1.59 -34.50 37.15
CA PRO A 130 -1.42 -33.59 38.29
C PRO A 130 -0.51 -34.11 39.43
N LEU A 131 0.21 -35.22 39.20
CA LEU A 131 1.09 -35.86 40.15
C LEU A 131 2.44 -36.22 39.53
N THR A 132 3.53 -36.17 40.30
CA THR A 132 4.86 -36.55 39.82
C THR A 132 5.11 -38.06 39.81
N GLY A 133 4.17 -38.89 40.31
CA GLY A 133 4.30 -40.32 40.42
C GLY A 133 3.04 -41.06 39.97
N SER A 134 3.08 -42.39 40.08
CA SER A 134 1.92 -43.23 39.79
C SER A 134 0.88 -43.12 40.90
N ALA A 135 -0.37 -43.12 40.55
CA ALA A 135 -1.52 -43.13 41.45
C ALA A 135 -2.61 -44.06 40.88
N SER A 136 -3.38 -44.64 41.76
CA SER A 136 -4.68 -45.23 41.34
C SER A 136 -5.70 -44.11 41.25
N MET A 137 -6.66 -44.22 40.35
CA MET A 137 -7.65 -43.19 40.10
C MET A 137 -9.05 -43.76 40.28
N GLU A 138 -9.90 -42.99 40.96
CA GLU A 138 -11.34 -43.18 41.04
C GLU A 138 -12.05 -41.99 40.39
N GLU A 139 -13.03 -42.24 39.54
CA GLU A 139 -13.83 -41.22 38.90
C GLU A 139 -15.14 -41.03 39.67
N VAL A 140 -15.42 -39.79 40.05
CA VAL A 140 -16.69 -39.39 40.66
C VAL A 140 -17.49 -38.63 39.60
N THR A 141 -18.57 -39.23 39.11
CA THR A 141 -19.43 -38.66 38.06
C THR A 141 -20.75 -38.12 38.59
N GLU A 142 -21.12 -38.45 39.85
CA GLU A 142 -22.31 -37.92 40.51
C GLU A 142 -22.06 -36.52 41.05
N GLY A 143 -22.77 -35.53 40.55
CA GLY A 143 -22.62 -34.12 40.88
C GLY A 143 -21.60 -33.41 39.99
N GLU A 144 -20.62 -32.71 40.59
CA GLU A 144 -19.54 -32.06 39.86
C GLU A 144 -18.46 -33.08 39.53
N PRO A 145 -18.11 -33.33 38.26
CA PRO A 145 -17.12 -34.34 37.88
C PRO A 145 -15.78 -34.09 38.58
N MET A 146 -15.20 -35.15 39.17
CA MET A 146 -13.93 -35.11 39.91
C MET A 146 -13.18 -36.42 39.72
N CYS A 147 -11.85 -36.35 39.64
CA CYS A 147 -10.96 -37.50 39.78
C CYS A 147 -10.34 -37.50 41.17
N ILE A 148 -10.40 -38.62 41.85
CA ILE A 148 -9.69 -38.82 43.09
C ILE A 148 -8.47 -39.70 42.79
N PHE A 149 -7.26 -39.16 43.01
CA PHE A 149 -6.03 -39.89 42.84
C PHE A 149 -5.49 -40.31 44.18
N HIS A 150 -5.23 -41.62 44.36
CA HIS A 150 -4.58 -42.19 45.55
C HIS A 150 -3.09 -42.33 45.27
N ALA A 151 -2.30 -41.46 45.81
CA ALA A 151 -0.86 -41.38 45.56
C ALA A 151 -0.02 -41.89 46.74
N SER A 152 1.20 -42.36 46.46
CA SER A 152 2.15 -42.80 47.49
C SER A 152 2.76 -41.60 48.20
N VAL A 153 3.10 -41.81 49.50
CA VAL A 153 3.82 -40.82 50.32
C VAL A 153 5.09 -40.35 49.62
N GLY A 154 5.33 -39.05 49.59
CA GLY A 154 6.46 -38.40 48.90
C GLY A 154 6.18 -37.99 47.48
N THR A 155 5.05 -38.37 46.89
CA THR A 155 4.58 -37.83 45.61
C THR A 155 4.22 -36.35 45.76
N THR A 156 4.48 -35.54 44.76
CA THR A 156 4.06 -34.12 44.73
C THR A 156 2.88 -33.92 43.81
N VAL A 157 1.93 -33.13 44.28
CA VAL A 157 0.84 -32.59 43.44
C VAL A 157 1.39 -31.40 42.69
N VAL A 158 1.22 -31.38 41.39
CA VAL A 158 1.80 -30.37 40.51
C VAL A 158 0.74 -29.71 39.65
N ALA A 159 1.00 -28.48 39.24
CA ALA A 159 0.15 -27.75 38.31
C ALA A 159 0.14 -28.43 36.92
N ALA A 160 -1.04 -28.79 36.44
CA ALA A 160 -1.22 -29.49 35.16
C ALA A 160 -0.92 -28.61 33.92
N ALA A 161 -0.87 -27.30 34.08
CA ALA A 161 -0.45 -26.33 33.08
C ALA A 161 0.05 -25.03 33.72
N SER A 162 0.61 -24.14 32.91
CA SER A 162 0.95 -22.78 33.36
C SER A 162 -0.29 -21.94 33.65
N GLY A 163 -0.21 -21.07 34.64
CA GLY A 163 -1.35 -20.23 35.03
C GLY A 163 -1.05 -19.36 36.26
N THR A 164 -2.13 -18.84 36.85
CA THR A 164 -2.09 -18.02 38.05
C THR A 164 -2.96 -18.65 39.14
N VAL A 165 -2.48 -18.75 40.34
CA VAL A 165 -3.26 -19.22 41.51
C VAL A 165 -4.33 -18.18 41.81
N MET A 166 -5.61 -18.50 41.56
CA MET A 166 -6.74 -17.61 41.86
C MET A 166 -7.05 -17.54 43.35
N ALA A 167 -7.02 -18.71 44.01
CA ALA A 167 -7.38 -18.82 45.40
C ALA A 167 -6.72 -20.07 46.04
N VAL A 168 -6.44 -19.96 47.29
CA VAL A 168 -6.15 -21.08 48.18
C VAL A 168 -7.17 -20.99 49.32
N ASN A 169 -8.08 -21.95 49.39
CA ASN A 169 -9.20 -21.94 50.31
C ASN A 169 -9.17 -23.17 51.23
N ASP A 170 -9.74 -23.05 52.43
CA ASP A 170 -10.03 -24.20 53.27
C ASP A 170 -11.21 -24.99 52.69
N ASP A 171 -11.07 -26.32 52.66
CA ASP A 171 -12.11 -27.26 52.21
C ASP A 171 -12.48 -28.20 53.35
N GLU A 172 -13.78 -28.23 53.69
CA GLU A 172 -14.27 -29.03 54.82
C GLU A 172 -14.03 -30.54 54.68
N THR A 173 -13.97 -31.02 53.42
CA THR A 173 -13.84 -32.44 53.11
C THR A 173 -12.40 -32.84 52.86
N TYR A 174 -11.68 -32.02 52.13
CA TYR A 174 -10.34 -32.31 51.62
C TYR A 174 -9.21 -31.51 52.30
N GLY A 175 -9.53 -30.61 53.21
CA GLY A 175 -8.58 -29.77 53.92
C GLY A 175 -8.29 -28.44 53.22
N HIS A 176 -7.59 -28.45 52.11
CA HIS A 176 -7.30 -27.24 51.34
C HIS A 176 -7.63 -27.42 49.85
N SER A 177 -7.95 -26.34 49.18
CA SER A 177 -8.13 -26.32 47.72
C SER A 177 -7.32 -25.21 47.10
N VAL A 178 -6.54 -25.54 46.05
CA VAL A 178 -5.79 -24.60 45.21
C VAL A 178 -6.49 -24.49 43.86
N TRP A 179 -6.84 -23.28 43.47
CA TRP A 179 -7.50 -22.97 42.21
C TRP A 179 -6.50 -22.28 41.32
N VAL A 180 -6.27 -22.83 40.11
CA VAL A 180 -5.32 -22.27 39.14
C VAL A 180 -6.08 -21.90 37.88
N ASP A 181 -6.04 -20.63 37.51
CA ASP A 181 -6.55 -20.11 36.24
C ASP A 181 -5.42 -20.22 35.15
N HIS A 182 -5.67 -21.03 34.16
CA HIS A 182 -4.74 -21.26 33.04
C HIS A 182 -4.98 -20.31 31.86
N GLY A 183 -5.98 -19.40 31.95
CA GLY A 183 -6.44 -18.64 30.83
C GLY A 183 -7.35 -19.44 29.90
N ASN A 184 -7.83 -18.82 28.83
CA ASN A 184 -8.73 -19.44 27.84
C ASN A 184 -9.96 -20.14 28.48
N GLY A 185 -10.38 -19.71 29.70
CA GLY A 185 -11.52 -20.24 30.42
C GLY A 185 -11.26 -21.56 31.15
N TYR A 186 -10.03 -22.07 31.18
CA TYR A 186 -9.68 -23.27 31.94
C TYR A 186 -9.27 -22.93 33.34
N ILE A 187 -9.88 -23.61 34.32
CA ILE A 187 -9.52 -23.55 35.74
C ILE A 187 -9.36 -24.98 36.24
N THR A 188 -8.24 -25.27 36.94
CA THR A 188 -8.06 -26.53 37.64
C THR A 188 -8.14 -26.32 39.14
N ILE A 189 -8.70 -27.30 39.84
CA ILE A 189 -8.93 -27.27 41.29
C ILE A 189 -8.27 -28.51 41.85
N TYR A 190 -7.33 -28.28 42.76
CA TYR A 190 -6.58 -29.32 43.47
C TYR A 190 -6.99 -29.30 44.94
N ARG A 191 -7.50 -30.42 45.45
CA ARG A 191 -8.00 -30.57 46.80
C ARG A 191 -7.15 -31.60 47.56
N ASN A 192 -6.53 -31.23 48.66
CA ASN A 192 -5.69 -32.11 49.47
C ASN A 192 -5.68 -31.68 50.94
N LYS A 193 -5.52 -32.63 51.87
CA LYS A 193 -5.44 -32.37 53.31
C LYS A 193 -4.11 -31.76 53.76
N GLY A 194 -3.08 -31.81 52.89
CA GLY A 194 -1.79 -31.19 53.22
C GLY A 194 -1.80 -29.69 53.00
N ASP A 195 -0.78 -29.03 53.53
CA ASP A 195 -0.59 -27.57 53.36
C ASP A 195 -0.23 -27.24 51.92
N ALA A 196 -0.87 -26.21 51.37
CA ALA A 196 -0.54 -25.67 50.05
C ALA A 196 0.84 -24.99 50.09
N THR A 197 1.65 -25.24 49.05
CA THR A 197 3.00 -24.65 48.90
C THR A 197 2.97 -23.31 48.13
N VAL A 198 1.82 -22.91 47.67
CA VAL A 198 1.59 -21.68 46.87
C VAL A 198 0.53 -20.81 47.53
N ALA A 199 0.48 -19.54 47.17
CA ALA A 199 -0.47 -18.56 47.65
C ALA A 199 -1.27 -17.95 46.50
N ALA A 200 -2.44 -17.38 46.79
CA ALA A 200 -3.24 -16.66 45.83
C ALA A 200 -2.45 -15.50 45.20
N GLY A 201 -2.46 -15.39 43.87
CA GLY A 201 -1.70 -14.43 43.09
C GLY A 201 -0.36 -14.95 42.57
N ASP A 202 0.10 -16.12 43.01
CA ASP A 202 1.35 -16.70 42.49
C ASP A 202 1.19 -17.18 41.08
N SER A 203 2.21 -16.88 40.23
CA SER A 203 2.32 -17.46 38.91
C SER A 203 2.93 -18.84 38.98
N VAL A 204 2.29 -19.82 38.37
CA VAL A 204 2.77 -21.21 38.31
C VAL A 204 3.04 -21.61 36.88
N VAL A 205 4.04 -22.47 36.69
CA VAL A 205 4.27 -23.16 35.42
C VAL A 205 3.88 -24.62 35.57
N GLN A 206 3.64 -25.30 34.46
CA GLN A 206 3.42 -26.74 34.44
C GLN A 206 4.49 -27.46 35.28
N GLY A 207 4.08 -28.35 36.16
CA GLY A 207 4.98 -29.07 37.08
C GLY A 207 5.35 -28.31 38.37
N THR A 208 4.86 -27.08 38.60
CA THR A 208 5.04 -26.37 39.88
C THR A 208 4.34 -27.15 41.00
N THR A 209 5.06 -27.44 42.10
CA THR A 209 4.50 -28.15 43.27
C THR A 209 3.43 -27.31 43.96
N LEU A 210 2.27 -27.90 44.19
CA LEU A 210 1.13 -27.30 44.89
C LEU A 210 0.92 -27.90 46.27
N PHE A 211 1.10 -29.23 46.40
CA PHE A 211 1.05 -29.98 47.66
C PHE A 211 2.10 -31.09 47.67
N VAL A 212 2.43 -31.60 48.85
CA VAL A 212 3.26 -32.79 49.04
C VAL A 212 2.41 -33.87 49.76
N ILE A 213 2.34 -35.05 49.15
CA ILE A 213 1.58 -36.18 49.66
C ILE A 213 2.34 -36.79 50.86
N GLY A 214 1.64 -36.92 51.99
CA GLY A 214 2.10 -37.56 53.24
C GLY A 214 1.17 -38.71 53.64
N GLU A 215 1.38 -39.23 54.87
CA GLU A 215 0.63 -40.40 55.39
C GLU A 215 -0.87 -40.03 55.58
N ASP A 216 -1.19 -38.79 55.98
CA ASP A 216 -2.55 -38.35 56.32
C ASP A 216 -3.29 -37.69 55.16
N ASN A 217 -2.62 -37.49 54.01
CA ASN A 217 -3.16 -36.74 52.87
C ASN A 217 -2.88 -37.42 51.51
N ALA A 218 -3.00 -38.74 51.48
CA ALA A 218 -2.73 -39.57 50.27
C ALA A 218 -3.64 -39.27 49.05
N ASP A 219 -4.80 -38.67 49.30
CA ASP A 219 -5.84 -38.46 48.27
C ASP A 219 -5.77 -37.05 47.71
N LEU A 220 -5.70 -36.98 46.39
CA LEU A 220 -5.85 -35.73 45.63
C LEU A 220 -7.22 -35.69 44.92
N GLY A 221 -8.10 -34.77 45.30
CA GLY A 221 -9.26 -34.45 44.52
C GLY A 221 -8.89 -33.47 43.39
N TYR A 222 -9.14 -33.85 42.16
CA TYR A 222 -8.83 -33.03 41.00
C TYR A 222 -10.06 -32.73 40.17
N GLN A 223 -10.36 -31.48 39.96
CA GLN A 223 -11.50 -30.99 39.13
C GLN A 223 -11.02 -30.02 38.10
N MET A 224 -11.82 -29.89 37.05
CA MET A 224 -11.56 -28.96 35.95
C MET A 224 -12.83 -28.19 35.58
N GLN A 225 -12.68 -26.93 35.32
CA GLN A 225 -13.74 -26.11 34.72
C GLN A 225 -13.29 -25.58 33.35
N LYS A 226 -14.26 -25.45 32.45
CA LYS A 226 -14.17 -24.73 31.17
C LYS A 226 -15.31 -23.74 31.09
N ASP A 227 -14.97 -22.47 30.93
CA ASP A 227 -15.92 -21.36 30.82
C ASP A 227 -16.97 -21.36 31.97
N GLY A 228 -16.50 -21.63 33.17
CA GLY A 228 -17.32 -21.69 34.43
C GLY A 228 -18.17 -22.94 34.61
N SER A 229 -18.08 -23.92 33.71
CA SER A 229 -18.76 -25.21 33.84
C SER A 229 -17.77 -26.33 34.16
N TYR A 230 -18.12 -27.21 35.10
CA TYR A 230 -17.28 -28.36 35.37
C TYR A 230 -17.29 -29.34 34.20
N ILE A 231 -16.11 -29.82 33.85
CA ILE A 231 -15.87 -30.83 32.81
C ILE A 231 -15.18 -32.03 33.39
N ASN A 232 -15.31 -33.21 32.77
CA ASN A 232 -14.64 -34.40 33.21
C ASN A 232 -13.12 -34.26 33.00
N PRO A 233 -12.28 -34.28 34.03
CA PRO A 233 -10.83 -34.13 33.89
C PRO A 233 -10.18 -35.21 33.01
N ILE A 234 -10.75 -36.43 32.96
CA ILE A 234 -10.20 -37.54 32.18
C ILE A 234 -10.17 -37.24 30.69
N ASP A 235 -11.16 -36.48 30.19
CA ASP A 235 -11.24 -36.11 28.78
C ASP A 235 -10.09 -35.20 28.30
N MET A 236 -9.41 -34.56 29.26
CA MET A 236 -8.33 -33.61 29.00
C MET A 236 -6.93 -34.14 29.39
N LEU A 237 -6.86 -35.00 30.39
CA LEU A 237 -5.56 -35.51 30.90
C LEU A 237 -4.91 -36.46 29.87
N ALA A 238 -3.63 -36.22 29.59
CA ALA A 238 -2.79 -37.17 28.85
C ALA A 238 -2.42 -38.36 29.75
N ILE A 239 -3.34 -39.31 29.90
CA ILE A 239 -3.11 -40.54 30.70
C ILE A 239 -2.41 -41.53 29.79
N SER A 240 -1.10 -41.70 30.02
CA SER A 240 -0.35 -42.83 29.46
C SER A 240 -0.52 -44.02 30.38
N GLY A 241 -1.35 -44.96 29.99
CA GLY A 241 -1.51 -46.26 30.72
C GLY A 241 -0.37 -47.24 30.42
#